data_f71de8801cb7deacdc3ec945dada8213
#
_entry.id   f71de8801cb7deacdc3ec945dada8213
#
_cell.length_a   1.000
_cell.length_b   1.000
_cell.length_c   1.000
_cell.angle_alpha   90.00
_cell.angle_beta   90.00
_cell.angle_gamma   90.00
#
_symmetry.space_group_name_H-M   'P 1'
#
loop_
_entity.id
_entity.type
_entity.pdbx_description
1 polymer ?
#
loop_
_entity_poly.entity_id
_entity_poly.type
_entity_poly.pdbx_seq_one_letter_code
_entity_poly.pdbx_strand_id
1 'polypeptide(L)'
;MSNPNKIRDAVLALEDGSVFRGFSFGATATIMGEAVFNTGMTGYQETLTDPSYFGQIVTMTAPQIGNYGINKEDEESDGPKVSGFVVRELSPVVSNWRATQSVNEYLTQHSIPGIHGVDTRAITKIIRVHGALKACLSTEGISDKEALERAKDWDGIVGKDFVKEVTCSQSYTWDPTGEKSKVFTVEGTD
;
A
#
# COMPACT_ATOMS: atom_id res chain seq x y z
N MET A 1 17.32 -15.63 -4.30
CA MET A 1 17.06 -16.51 -5.45
C MET A 1 15.61 -16.97 -5.37
N SER A 2 14.76 -16.59 -6.32
CA SER A 2 13.35 -16.99 -6.33
C SER A 2 13.25 -18.51 -6.58
N ASN A 3 12.50 -19.20 -5.75
CA ASN A 3 12.20 -20.62 -5.92
C ASN A 3 11.42 -20.78 -7.24
N PRO A 4 11.94 -21.49 -8.27
CA PRO A 4 11.28 -21.63 -9.57
C PRO A 4 9.93 -22.37 -9.52
N ASN A 5 9.61 -23.01 -8.39
CA ASN A 5 8.36 -23.72 -8.16
C ASN A 5 7.32 -22.93 -7.37
N LYS A 6 7.56 -21.65 -7.04
CA LYS A 6 6.56 -20.83 -6.35
C LYS A 6 5.46 -20.48 -7.36
N ILE A 7 4.23 -20.91 -7.07
CA ILE A 7 3.04 -20.61 -7.86
C ILE A 7 2.72 -19.12 -7.69
N ARG A 8 2.37 -18.45 -8.78
CA ARG A 8 1.83 -17.08 -8.74
C ARG A 8 0.39 -17.16 -8.25
N ASP A 9 0.18 -16.96 -6.97
CA ASP A 9 -1.06 -17.15 -6.23
C ASP A 9 -1.86 -15.86 -6.04
N ALA A 10 -1.25 -14.70 -6.34
CA ALA A 10 -1.91 -13.42 -6.27
C ALA A 10 -2.30 -12.87 -7.65
N VAL A 11 -3.40 -12.13 -7.69
CA VAL A 11 -3.91 -11.45 -8.88
C VAL A 11 -4.30 -10.01 -8.55
N LEU A 12 -3.89 -9.08 -9.42
CA LEU A 12 -4.42 -7.73 -9.51
C LEU A 12 -5.16 -7.59 -10.83
N ALA A 13 -6.45 -7.27 -10.80
CA ALA A 13 -7.28 -6.99 -11.96
C ALA A 13 -7.75 -5.54 -11.93
N LEU A 14 -7.68 -4.84 -13.07
CA LEU A 14 -8.17 -3.49 -13.27
C LEU A 14 -9.44 -3.50 -14.10
N GLU A 15 -10.35 -2.55 -13.89
CA GLU A 15 -11.64 -2.49 -14.61
C GLU A 15 -11.51 -2.34 -16.13
N ASP A 16 -10.35 -1.86 -16.63
CA ASP A 16 -10.06 -1.77 -18.06
C ASP A 16 -9.84 -3.13 -18.74
N GLY A 17 -9.77 -4.22 -17.97
CA GLY A 17 -9.52 -5.58 -18.44
C GLY A 17 -8.09 -6.07 -18.22
N SER A 18 -7.20 -5.22 -17.73
CA SER A 18 -5.81 -5.60 -17.45
C SER A 18 -5.72 -6.52 -16.23
N VAL A 19 -4.93 -7.60 -16.34
CA VAL A 19 -4.72 -8.56 -15.26
C VAL A 19 -3.23 -8.82 -15.07
N PHE A 20 -2.78 -8.80 -13.83
CA PHE A 20 -1.39 -9.02 -13.44
C PHE A 20 -1.32 -10.15 -12.41
N ARG A 21 -0.55 -11.21 -12.73
CA ARG A 21 -0.28 -12.33 -11.83
C ARG A 21 1.09 -12.19 -11.18
N GLY A 22 1.12 -12.36 -9.86
CA GLY A 22 2.32 -12.26 -9.05
C GLY A 22 2.29 -13.20 -7.86
N PHE A 23 3.15 -12.93 -6.90
CA PHE A 23 3.27 -13.69 -5.66
C PHE A 23 2.64 -12.91 -4.52
N SER A 24 1.92 -13.60 -3.66
CA SER A 24 1.29 -13.02 -2.47
C SER A 24 2.32 -12.64 -1.40
N PHE A 25 2.02 -11.58 -0.65
CA PHE A 25 2.60 -11.25 0.64
C PHE A 25 1.57 -10.48 1.47
N GLY A 26 1.85 -10.25 2.76
CA GLY A 26 0.86 -9.71 3.68
C GLY A 26 -0.26 -10.71 3.98
N ALA A 27 -1.48 -10.22 4.12
CA ALA A 27 -2.63 -11.06 4.47
C ALA A 27 -3.17 -11.88 3.29
N THR A 28 -3.82 -12.99 3.62
CA THR A 28 -4.64 -13.75 2.67
C THR A 28 -6.03 -13.13 2.65
N ALA A 29 -6.34 -12.41 1.59
CA ALA A 29 -7.61 -11.68 1.45
C ALA A 29 -7.90 -11.33 -0.02
N THR A 30 -9.16 -10.99 -0.29
CA THR A 30 -9.59 -10.36 -1.54
C THR A 30 -10.23 -9.02 -1.23
N ILE A 31 -9.69 -7.95 -1.81
CA ILE A 31 -10.16 -6.58 -1.58
C ILE A 31 -10.41 -5.86 -2.91
N MET A 32 -11.30 -4.91 -2.88
CA MET A 32 -11.51 -3.93 -3.93
C MET A 32 -11.00 -2.57 -3.46
N GLY A 33 -10.49 -1.79 -4.39
CA GLY A 33 -10.00 -0.46 -4.12
C GLY A 33 -9.70 0.30 -5.41
N GLU A 34 -9.40 1.57 -5.28
CA GLU A 34 -8.94 2.37 -6.40
C GLU A 34 -7.44 2.17 -6.62
N ALA A 35 -7.05 1.72 -7.80
CA ALA A 35 -5.65 1.55 -8.15
C ALA A 35 -4.99 2.90 -8.40
N VAL A 36 -3.95 3.18 -7.63
CA VAL A 36 -3.11 4.38 -7.73
C VAL A 36 -1.64 4.02 -7.70
N PHE A 37 -0.75 4.97 -7.96
CA PHE A 37 0.69 4.74 -7.84
C PHE A 37 1.40 5.86 -7.10
N ASN A 38 2.51 5.52 -6.46
CA ASN A 38 3.43 6.45 -5.82
C ASN A 38 4.81 6.33 -6.47
N THR A 39 5.45 7.46 -6.78
CA THR A 39 6.76 7.54 -7.44
C THR A 39 7.92 7.78 -6.48
N GLY A 40 7.68 7.83 -5.20
CA GLY A 40 8.71 7.95 -4.17
C GLY A 40 9.73 6.80 -4.28
N MET A 41 11.00 7.12 -4.22
CA MET A 41 12.07 6.12 -4.22
C MET A 41 12.31 5.53 -2.84
N THR A 42 11.87 6.24 -1.79
CA THR A 42 11.91 5.88 -0.37
C THR A 42 10.58 6.26 0.27
N GLY A 43 10.39 5.99 1.55
CA GLY A 43 9.17 6.42 2.26
C GLY A 43 7.96 5.53 2.00
N TYR A 44 8.17 4.23 1.81
CA TYR A 44 7.06 3.32 1.58
C TYR A 44 6.22 3.11 2.85
N GLN A 45 6.81 3.25 4.04
CA GLN A 45 6.07 3.15 5.30
C GLN A 45 5.16 4.37 5.49
N GLU A 46 5.66 5.55 5.20
CA GLU A 46 4.89 6.80 5.19
C GLU A 46 3.73 6.67 4.19
N THR A 47 3.98 6.15 2.99
CA THR A 47 2.93 5.88 2.00
C THR A 47 1.88 4.88 2.51
N LEU A 48 2.29 3.81 3.21
CA LEU A 48 1.37 2.83 3.77
C LEU A 48 0.46 3.43 4.84
N THR A 49 0.98 4.38 5.64
CA THR A 49 0.30 4.95 6.81
C THR A 49 -0.34 6.31 6.54
N ASP A 50 -0.15 6.89 5.35
CA ASP A 50 -0.77 8.16 4.95
C ASP A 50 -2.29 8.00 4.77
N PRO A 51 -3.12 8.74 5.53
CA PRO A 51 -4.57 8.73 5.40
C PRO A 51 -5.09 9.07 4.00
N SER A 52 -4.30 9.75 3.16
CA SER A 52 -4.66 10.09 1.78
C SER A 52 -4.87 8.85 0.90
N TYR A 53 -4.29 7.70 1.28
CA TYR A 53 -4.43 6.44 0.54
C TYR A 53 -5.54 5.53 1.08
N PHE A 54 -6.41 6.03 1.95
CA PHE A 54 -7.51 5.23 2.47
C PHE A 54 -8.44 4.73 1.34
N GLY A 55 -8.70 3.42 1.32
CA GLY A 55 -9.51 2.78 0.28
C GLY A 55 -8.79 2.52 -1.05
N GLN A 56 -7.49 2.79 -1.14
CA GLN A 56 -6.72 2.65 -2.37
C GLN A 56 -5.78 1.44 -2.35
N ILE A 57 -5.54 0.88 -3.54
CA ILE A 57 -4.52 -0.13 -3.80
C ILE A 57 -3.32 0.60 -4.41
N VAL A 58 -2.24 0.72 -3.62
CA VAL A 58 -1.11 1.57 -3.97
C VAL A 58 -0.01 0.75 -4.66
N THR A 59 0.39 1.16 -5.85
CA THR A 59 1.53 0.60 -6.58
C THR A 59 2.77 1.46 -6.37
N MET A 60 3.82 0.90 -5.78
CA MET A 60 5.12 1.57 -5.71
C MET A 60 5.88 1.41 -7.02
N THR A 61 6.40 2.53 -7.56
CA THR A 61 7.20 2.49 -8.79
C THR A 61 8.67 2.17 -8.53
N ALA A 62 9.16 2.39 -7.31
CA ALA A 62 10.50 1.96 -6.89
C ALA A 62 10.63 0.44 -7.06
N PRO A 63 11.72 -0.05 -7.68
CA PRO A 63 11.82 -1.45 -8.09
C PRO A 63 11.94 -2.42 -6.91
N GLN A 64 12.48 -1.99 -5.77
CA GLN A 64 12.66 -2.81 -4.58
C GLN A 64 12.09 -2.11 -3.36
N ILE A 65 11.22 -2.81 -2.64
CA ILE A 65 10.52 -2.32 -1.45
C ILE A 65 10.76 -3.29 -0.29
N GLY A 66 10.77 -2.78 0.94
CA GLY A 66 10.89 -3.59 2.17
C GLY A 66 12.32 -3.76 2.68
N ASN A 67 13.32 -3.19 2.02
CA ASN A 67 14.74 -3.35 2.37
C ASN A 67 15.14 -2.74 3.72
N TYR A 68 14.45 -1.68 4.19
CA TYR A 68 14.72 -1.08 5.50
C TYR A 68 13.64 -1.40 6.55
N GLY A 69 12.66 -2.27 6.23
CA GLY A 69 11.63 -2.73 7.16
C GLY A 69 10.62 -1.66 7.55
N ILE A 70 10.01 -1.89 8.72
CA ILE A 70 9.04 -1.00 9.37
C ILE A 70 9.62 -0.59 10.73
N ASN A 71 9.41 0.64 11.13
CA ASN A 71 9.78 1.18 12.44
C ASN A 71 8.65 2.06 13.01
N LYS A 72 8.76 2.47 14.26
CA LYS A 72 7.71 3.24 14.96
C LYS A 72 7.76 4.75 14.71
N GLU A 73 8.82 5.24 14.09
CA GLU A 73 9.07 6.68 13.94
C GLU A 73 8.55 7.22 12.60
N ASP A 74 8.49 6.36 11.57
CA ASP A 74 8.17 6.74 10.20
C ASP A 74 6.65 6.52 9.88
N GLU A 75 5.78 6.44 10.89
CA GLU A 75 4.33 6.34 10.72
C GLU A 75 3.68 7.72 10.63
N GLU A 76 2.90 7.96 9.57
CA GLU A 76 2.13 9.20 9.37
C GLU A 76 0.81 9.21 10.16
N SER A 77 0.32 8.02 10.57
CA SER A 77 -0.88 7.85 11.36
C SER A 77 -0.83 6.56 12.19
N ASP A 78 -1.92 6.21 12.86
CA ASP A 78 -2.06 5.05 13.75
C ASP A 78 -2.09 3.68 13.04
N GLY A 79 -1.30 3.51 12.00
CA GLY A 79 -1.16 2.29 11.21
C GLY A 79 -1.53 2.47 9.74
N PRO A 80 -1.47 1.39 8.94
CA PRO A 80 -1.64 1.49 7.50
C PRO A 80 -3.08 1.86 7.12
N LYS A 81 -3.20 2.65 6.06
CA LYS A 81 -4.47 3.16 5.53
C LYS A 81 -4.79 2.61 4.14
N VAL A 82 -3.79 2.07 3.45
CA VAL A 82 -3.98 1.46 2.14
C VAL A 82 -4.85 0.20 2.23
N SER A 83 -5.67 -0.06 1.22
CA SER A 83 -6.44 -1.31 1.13
C SER A 83 -5.59 -2.47 0.63
N GLY A 84 -4.59 -2.20 -0.22
CA GLY A 84 -3.68 -3.19 -0.75
C GLY A 84 -2.38 -2.60 -1.25
N PHE A 85 -1.35 -3.43 -1.39
CA PHE A 85 -0.01 -2.97 -1.74
C PHE A 85 0.61 -3.75 -2.89
N VAL A 86 1.12 -3.03 -3.89
CA VAL A 86 1.63 -3.61 -5.13
C VAL A 86 3.07 -3.18 -5.33
N VAL A 87 3.98 -4.14 -5.44
CA VAL A 87 5.41 -3.88 -5.60
C VAL A 87 6.02 -4.75 -6.69
N ARG A 88 7.09 -4.28 -7.32
CA ARG A 88 7.82 -5.09 -8.29
C ARG A 88 8.60 -6.20 -7.62
N GLU A 89 9.35 -5.86 -6.59
CA GLU A 89 10.15 -6.80 -5.81
C GLU A 89 10.04 -6.47 -4.32
N LEU A 90 9.66 -7.47 -3.54
CA LEU A 90 9.70 -7.40 -2.08
C LEU A 90 11.05 -7.92 -1.61
N SER A 91 11.77 -7.10 -0.83
CA SER A 91 13.06 -7.48 -0.27
C SER A 91 12.90 -8.68 0.68
N PRO A 92 13.64 -9.76 0.48
CA PRO A 92 13.60 -10.92 1.38
C PRO A 92 14.36 -10.67 2.69
N VAL A 93 15.12 -9.58 2.77
CA VAL A 93 15.97 -9.25 3.91
C VAL A 93 15.69 -7.81 4.34
N VAL A 94 15.47 -7.64 5.63
CA VAL A 94 15.41 -6.32 6.28
C VAL A 94 16.81 -5.99 6.79
N SER A 95 17.35 -4.86 6.37
CA SER A 95 18.71 -4.40 6.70
C SER A 95 18.69 -2.94 7.15
N ASN A 96 18.12 -2.69 8.34
CA ASN A 96 18.13 -1.39 8.98
C ASN A 96 18.09 -1.57 10.49
N TRP A 97 18.92 -0.84 11.21
CA TRP A 97 19.00 -0.93 12.67
C TRP A 97 17.73 -0.43 13.39
N ARG A 98 16.93 0.44 12.75
CA ARG A 98 15.63 0.92 13.29
C ARG A 98 14.48 -0.06 13.06
N ALA A 99 14.66 -1.03 12.16
CA ALA A 99 13.58 -1.93 11.79
C ALA A 99 13.14 -2.80 12.97
N THR A 100 11.84 -2.85 13.18
CA THR A 100 11.19 -3.70 14.19
C THR A 100 10.55 -4.93 13.56
N GLN A 101 10.20 -4.86 12.27
CA GLN A 101 9.57 -5.96 11.52
C GLN A 101 9.70 -5.75 10.01
N SER A 102 9.38 -6.77 9.24
CA SER A 102 9.30 -6.69 7.78
C SER A 102 7.96 -6.08 7.31
N VAL A 103 7.93 -5.60 6.05
CA VAL A 103 6.68 -5.15 5.42
C VAL A 103 5.66 -6.29 5.34
N ASN A 104 6.11 -7.52 5.08
CA ASN A 104 5.22 -8.68 5.03
C ASN A 104 4.52 -8.94 6.37
N GLU A 105 5.25 -8.93 7.47
CA GLU A 105 4.71 -9.11 8.82
C GLU A 105 3.74 -7.98 9.18
N TYR A 106 4.12 -6.74 8.88
CA TYR A 106 3.31 -5.55 9.15
C TYR A 106 1.95 -5.62 8.44
N LEU A 107 1.96 -5.88 7.13
CA LEU A 107 0.72 -5.99 6.36
C LEU A 107 -0.13 -7.20 6.78
N THR A 108 0.51 -8.32 7.17
CA THR A 108 -0.20 -9.50 7.69
C THR A 108 -0.95 -9.15 8.99
N GLN A 109 -0.30 -8.46 9.93
CA GLN A 109 -0.90 -8.05 11.21
C GLN A 109 -2.10 -7.12 11.01
N HIS A 110 -2.07 -6.29 9.97
CA HIS A 110 -3.14 -5.34 9.66
C HIS A 110 -4.15 -5.87 8.62
N SER A 111 -4.10 -7.16 8.28
CA SER A 111 -5.03 -7.81 7.33
C SER A 111 -5.03 -7.20 5.93
N ILE A 112 -3.90 -6.65 5.49
CA ILE A 112 -3.73 -6.02 4.18
C ILE A 112 -3.04 -7.00 3.22
N PRO A 113 -3.65 -7.32 2.07
CA PRO A 113 -3.02 -8.15 1.05
C PRO A 113 -2.02 -7.36 0.21
N GLY A 114 -0.98 -8.05 -0.24
CA GLY A 114 0.01 -7.51 -1.16
C GLY A 114 0.34 -8.45 -2.31
N ILE A 115 0.79 -7.88 -3.41
CA ILE A 115 1.28 -8.62 -4.58
C ILE A 115 2.64 -8.09 -5.01
N HIS A 116 3.57 -9.02 -5.26
CA HIS A 116 4.88 -8.68 -5.83
C HIS A 116 5.21 -9.54 -7.06
N GLY A 117 6.26 -9.17 -7.80
CA GLY A 117 6.66 -9.88 -9.02
C GLY A 117 5.81 -9.50 -10.23
N VAL A 118 5.11 -8.37 -10.17
CA VAL A 118 4.29 -7.80 -11.26
C VAL A 118 5.02 -6.69 -12.01
N ASP A 119 4.57 -6.36 -13.21
CA ASP A 119 5.09 -5.22 -13.98
C ASP A 119 4.47 -3.90 -13.50
N THR A 120 5.03 -3.33 -12.43
CA THR A 120 4.58 -2.05 -11.86
C THR A 120 4.70 -0.89 -12.86
N ARG A 121 5.63 -0.97 -13.83
CA ARG A 121 5.76 0.04 -14.88
C ARG A 121 4.56 0.00 -15.84
N ALA A 122 4.09 -1.20 -16.21
CA ALA A 122 2.89 -1.35 -17.04
C ALA A 122 1.65 -0.81 -16.29
N ILE A 123 1.48 -1.20 -15.03
CA ILE A 123 0.39 -0.70 -14.16
C ILE A 123 0.40 0.83 -14.11
N THR A 124 1.56 1.42 -13.81
CA THR A 124 1.73 2.88 -13.72
C THR A 124 1.37 3.59 -15.03
N LYS A 125 1.75 3.02 -16.18
CA LYS A 125 1.40 3.58 -17.50
C LYS A 125 -0.10 3.57 -17.75
N ILE A 126 -0.79 2.49 -17.37
CA ILE A 126 -2.25 2.39 -17.51
C ILE A 126 -2.92 3.46 -16.66
N ILE A 127 -2.59 3.53 -15.37
CA ILE A 127 -3.17 4.51 -14.45
C ILE A 127 -2.85 5.95 -14.88
N ARG A 128 -1.65 6.21 -15.40
CA ARG A 128 -1.27 7.54 -15.90
C ARG A 128 -2.13 8.01 -17.07
N VAL A 129 -2.55 7.08 -17.93
CA VAL A 129 -3.35 7.40 -19.14
C VAL A 129 -4.84 7.50 -18.79
N HIS A 130 -5.35 6.60 -17.96
CA HIS A 130 -6.80 6.50 -17.70
C HIS A 130 -7.24 7.19 -16.41
N GLY A 131 -6.32 7.61 -15.56
CA GLY A 131 -6.60 8.04 -14.20
C GLY A 131 -6.65 6.84 -13.24
N ALA A 132 -7.05 7.07 -12.00
CA ALA A 132 -7.30 6.01 -11.04
C ALA A 132 -8.40 5.08 -11.55
N LEU A 133 -8.21 3.76 -11.41
CA LEU A 133 -9.10 2.72 -11.91
C LEU A 133 -9.59 1.85 -10.76
N LYS A 134 -10.82 1.37 -10.87
CA LYS A 134 -11.32 0.33 -9.95
C LYS A 134 -10.48 -0.94 -10.13
N ALA A 135 -10.13 -1.56 -9.01
CA ALA A 135 -9.29 -2.75 -9.01
C ALA A 135 -9.73 -3.77 -7.97
N CYS A 136 -9.41 -5.03 -8.25
CA CYS A 136 -9.49 -6.14 -7.30
C CYS A 136 -8.08 -6.70 -7.10
N LEU A 137 -7.63 -6.77 -5.86
CA LEU A 137 -6.42 -7.48 -5.45
C LEU A 137 -6.81 -8.71 -4.62
N SER A 138 -6.37 -9.88 -5.05
CA SER A 138 -6.61 -11.12 -4.31
C SER A 138 -5.34 -11.94 -4.14
N THR A 139 -5.18 -12.49 -2.94
CA THR A 139 -4.16 -13.46 -2.55
C THR A 139 -4.78 -14.83 -2.18
N GLU A 140 -6.06 -15.04 -2.52
CA GLU A 140 -6.83 -16.26 -2.23
C GLU A 140 -6.89 -17.24 -3.41
N GLY A 141 -6.12 -16.98 -4.48
CA GLY A 141 -6.04 -17.88 -5.63
C GLY A 141 -7.27 -17.89 -6.55
N ILE A 142 -8.06 -16.80 -6.54
CA ILE A 142 -9.21 -16.66 -7.45
C ILE A 142 -8.80 -16.61 -8.91
N SER A 143 -9.73 -16.88 -9.82
CA SER A 143 -9.48 -16.80 -11.25
C SER A 143 -9.35 -15.36 -11.76
N ASP A 144 -8.69 -15.17 -12.91
CA ASP A 144 -8.58 -13.86 -13.58
C ASP A 144 -9.96 -13.28 -13.89
N LYS A 145 -10.88 -14.15 -14.36
CA LYS A 145 -12.26 -13.76 -14.68
C LYS A 145 -12.98 -13.23 -13.45
N GLU A 146 -12.91 -13.96 -12.34
CA GLU A 146 -13.56 -13.57 -11.09
C GLU A 146 -12.98 -12.26 -10.54
N ALA A 147 -11.63 -12.10 -10.55
CA ALA A 147 -11.00 -10.86 -10.11
C ALA A 147 -11.43 -9.66 -10.96
N LEU A 148 -11.56 -9.86 -12.28
CA LEU A 148 -11.98 -8.81 -13.20
C LEU A 148 -13.47 -8.45 -13.03
N GLU A 149 -14.34 -9.44 -12.82
CA GLU A 149 -15.76 -9.21 -12.51
C GLU A 149 -15.90 -8.40 -11.22
N ARG A 150 -15.22 -8.79 -10.15
CA ARG A 150 -15.23 -8.05 -8.88
C ARG A 150 -14.70 -6.61 -9.00
N ALA A 151 -13.65 -6.38 -9.81
CA ALA A 151 -13.14 -5.03 -10.06
C ALA A 151 -14.18 -4.14 -10.78
N LYS A 152 -14.89 -4.69 -11.78
CA LYS A 152 -15.91 -3.97 -12.54
C LYS A 152 -17.18 -3.69 -11.74
N ASP A 153 -17.61 -4.67 -10.95
CA ASP A 153 -18.86 -4.61 -10.18
C ASP A 153 -18.74 -3.75 -8.91
N TRP A 154 -17.52 -3.44 -8.49
CA TRP A 154 -17.33 -2.58 -7.33
C TRP A 154 -17.80 -1.16 -7.61
N ASP A 155 -18.57 -0.57 -6.69
CA ASP A 155 -19.16 0.79 -6.84
C ASP A 155 -18.12 1.92 -6.91
N GLY A 156 -16.87 1.65 -6.52
CA GLY A 156 -15.82 2.66 -6.43
C GLY A 156 -15.88 3.48 -5.14
N ILE A 157 -15.14 4.59 -5.13
CA ILE A 157 -15.04 5.50 -3.96
C ILE A 157 -15.93 6.73 -4.10
N VAL A 158 -16.48 6.98 -5.29
CA VAL A 158 -17.31 8.16 -5.54
C VAL A 158 -18.54 8.14 -4.65
N GLY A 159 -18.74 9.24 -3.91
CA GLY A 159 -19.87 9.39 -2.98
C GLY A 159 -19.65 8.76 -1.59
N LYS A 160 -18.50 8.12 -1.33
CA LYS A 160 -18.11 7.65 0.00
C LYS A 160 -17.46 8.77 0.79
N ASP A 161 -17.85 8.92 2.04
CA ASP A 161 -17.28 9.92 2.96
C ASP A 161 -16.13 9.30 3.75
N PHE A 162 -14.96 9.20 3.14
CA PHE A 162 -13.77 8.67 3.79
C PHE A 162 -13.16 9.62 4.81
N VAL A 163 -13.55 10.89 4.80
CA VAL A 163 -13.09 11.86 5.81
C VAL A 163 -13.48 11.39 7.21
N LYS A 164 -14.66 10.82 7.38
CA LYS A 164 -15.10 10.25 8.66
C LYS A 164 -14.25 9.09 9.16
N GLU A 165 -13.68 8.30 8.22
CA GLU A 165 -12.88 7.12 8.56
C GLU A 165 -11.44 7.49 8.95
N VAL A 166 -10.92 8.62 8.43
CA VAL A 166 -9.53 9.04 8.66
C VAL A 166 -9.39 10.22 9.62
N THR A 167 -10.49 10.90 9.94
CA THR A 167 -10.49 12.01 10.89
C THR A 167 -10.40 11.48 12.34
N CYS A 168 -9.71 12.23 13.20
CA CYS A 168 -9.66 11.95 14.63
C CYS A 168 -11.06 11.99 15.25
N SER A 169 -11.38 10.99 16.10
CA SER A 169 -12.68 10.88 16.78
C SER A 169 -12.91 11.94 17.86
N GLN A 170 -11.83 12.55 18.35
CA GLN A 170 -11.87 13.58 19.40
C GLN A 170 -10.83 14.66 19.10
N SER A 171 -11.13 15.89 19.51
CA SER A 171 -10.13 16.97 19.47
C SER A 171 -8.98 16.66 20.43
N TYR A 172 -7.78 16.94 20.01
CA TYR A 172 -6.57 16.78 20.83
C TYR A 172 -5.61 17.95 20.58
N THR A 173 -4.73 18.20 21.55
CA THR A 173 -3.64 19.15 21.37
C THR A 173 -2.45 18.43 20.79
N TRP A 174 -2.07 18.81 19.57
CA TRP A 174 -0.88 18.26 18.96
C TRP A 174 0.36 18.73 19.72
N ASP A 175 1.27 17.80 20.02
CA ASP A 175 2.54 18.06 20.70
C ASP A 175 2.43 18.94 21.97
N PRO A 176 1.62 18.54 22.97
CA PRO A 176 1.38 19.36 24.16
C PRO A 176 2.63 19.65 24.98
N THR A 177 3.71 18.89 24.80
CA THR A 177 5.01 19.07 25.47
C THR A 177 6.01 19.87 24.63
N GLY A 178 5.74 20.10 23.35
CA GLY A 178 6.65 20.74 22.40
C GLY A 178 7.85 19.88 21.99
N GLU A 179 7.91 18.61 22.41
CA GLU A 179 9.05 17.73 22.12
C GLU A 179 9.15 17.36 20.63
N LYS A 180 8.02 17.14 19.98
CA LYS A 180 7.96 16.82 18.54
C LYS A 180 8.31 18.01 17.68
N SER A 181 7.97 19.22 18.13
CA SER A 181 8.21 20.46 17.41
C SER A 181 9.68 20.92 17.47
N LYS A 182 10.47 20.44 18.45
CA LYS A 182 11.88 20.85 18.64
C LYS A 182 12.74 20.66 17.40
N VAL A 183 12.53 19.58 16.64
CA VAL A 183 13.28 19.31 15.41
C VAL A 183 13.06 20.34 14.30
N PHE A 184 11.95 21.08 14.37
CA PHE A 184 11.58 22.09 13.37
C PHE A 184 11.82 23.53 13.85
N THR A 185 12.26 23.71 15.12
CA THR A 185 12.55 25.03 15.67
C THR A 185 13.95 25.46 15.27
N VAL A 186 14.06 26.58 14.57
CA VAL A 186 15.34 27.22 14.31
C VAL A 186 15.71 28.07 15.51
N GLU A 187 16.85 27.82 16.17
CA GLU A 187 17.34 28.67 17.26
C GLU A 187 17.49 30.11 16.76
N GLY A 188 16.81 31.06 17.42
CA GLY A 188 16.97 32.49 17.18
C GLY A 188 15.89 33.19 16.35
N THR A 189 14.73 32.58 16.14
CA THR A 189 13.54 33.28 15.63
C THR A 189 12.52 33.45 16.75
N ASP A 190 12.65 34.53 17.53
CA ASP A 190 11.59 35.10 18.38
C ASP A 190 10.63 35.94 17.54
#